data_b148fd8baab23c048348155ab0699251
#
_entry.id   b148fd8baab23c048348155ab0699251
#
_cell.length_a   1.000
_cell.length_b   1.000
_cell.length_c   1.000
_cell.angle_alpha   90.00
_cell.angle_beta   90.00
_cell.angle_gamma   90.00
#
_symmetry.space_group_name_H-M   'P 1'
#
loop_
_entity.id
_entity.type
_entity.pdbx_description
1 polymer ?
#
loop_
_entity_poly.entity_id
_entity_poly.type
_entity_poly.pdbx_seq_one_letter_code
_entity_poly.pdbx_strand_id
1 'polypeptide(L)'
;MIGFYVLYLIVFVYLYGGTKYAYYKKGQLILSQTLGTIIANALMYIQIIMVVGRFPFPTIWPMLVMSAADLVVIMLINQLSDGIFKKMFPPKRLLLICDMAYKENLIRKLSGRKDLYTVTRCVSAAEPLVKLQQEVQDCDAMMLYGLEEQKRNDLVKFCYEKSIRIYVAPEISDLLLRGADRVHSFDTPFLLLRNSGISFEQRVMKRTMDVIISGCMLLVASPFMLL
;
A
#
# COMPACT_ATOMS: atom_id res chain seq x y z
N MET A 1 7.29 -30.60 -5.08
CA MET A 1 6.61 -29.62 -5.94
C MET A 1 5.60 -28.77 -5.20
N ILE A 2 4.64 -29.34 -4.46
CA ILE A 2 3.62 -28.59 -3.69
C ILE A 2 4.25 -27.57 -2.73
N GLY A 3 5.33 -27.94 -2.02
CA GLY A 3 6.01 -27.01 -1.10
C GLY A 3 6.60 -25.78 -1.77
N PHE A 4 7.17 -25.89 -2.97
CA PHE A 4 7.64 -24.75 -3.75
C PHE A 4 6.49 -23.85 -4.21
N TYR A 5 5.36 -24.43 -4.61
CA TYR A 5 4.19 -23.66 -4.99
C TYR A 5 3.64 -22.82 -3.84
N VAL A 6 3.50 -23.43 -2.66
CA VAL A 6 3.07 -22.71 -1.45
C VAL A 6 4.06 -21.60 -1.08
N LEU A 7 5.35 -21.87 -1.19
CA LEU A 7 6.38 -20.85 -0.95
C LEU A 7 6.24 -19.67 -1.92
N TYR A 8 6.08 -19.92 -3.22
CA TYR A 8 5.89 -18.87 -4.22
C TYR A 8 4.62 -18.07 -3.94
N LEU A 9 3.50 -18.72 -3.63
CA LEU A 9 2.28 -18.03 -3.26
C LEU A 9 2.47 -17.09 -2.08
N ILE A 10 3.06 -17.57 -0.98
CA ILE A 10 3.30 -16.76 0.21
C ILE A 10 4.19 -15.56 -0.13
N VAL A 11 5.30 -15.80 -0.82
CA VAL A 11 6.27 -14.74 -1.16
C VAL A 11 5.62 -13.69 -2.05
N PHE A 12 4.96 -14.07 -3.14
CA PHE A 12 4.40 -13.10 -4.07
C PHE A 12 3.16 -12.39 -3.54
N VAL A 13 2.27 -13.09 -2.85
CA VAL A 13 1.13 -12.45 -2.20
C VAL A 13 1.60 -11.44 -1.14
N TYR A 14 2.65 -11.75 -0.39
CA TYR A 14 3.23 -10.83 0.58
C TYR A 14 3.91 -9.63 -0.09
N LEU A 15 4.73 -9.85 -1.12
CA LEU A 15 5.42 -8.79 -1.87
C LEU A 15 4.46 -7.79 -2.48
N TYR A 16 3.37 -8.26 -3.08
CA TYR A 16 2.35 -7.41 -3.66
C TYR A 16 1.38 -6.81 -2.63
N GLY A 17 1.58 -7.11 -1.35
CA GLY A 17 0.77 -6.56 -0.27
C GLY A 17 -0.62 -7.17 -0.15
N GLY A 18 -0.84 -8.39 -0.67
CA GLY A 18 -2.11 -9.11 -0.61
C GLY A 18 -2.58 -9.48 0.80
N THR A 19 -1.74 -9.27 1.82
CA THR A 19 -2.06 -9.49 3.24
C THR A 19 -2.52 -8.21 3.95
N LYS A 20 -2.47 -7.05 3.29
CA LYS A 20 -2.75 -5.74 3.92
C LYS A 20 -4.23 -5.38 3.95
N TYR A 21 -5.06 -6.22 4.55
CA TYR A 21 -6.52 -6.03 4.65
C TYR A 21 -6.94 -4.70 5.30
N ALA A 22 -6.17 -4.20 6.27
CA ALA A 22 -6.48 -2.96 6.99
C ALA A 22 -6.25 -1.67 6.16
N TYR A 23 -5.43 -1.74 5.11
CA TYR A 23 -4.99 -0.54 4.38
C TYR A 23 -5.60 -0.44 2.98
N TYR A 24 -5.76 -1.57 2.29
CA TYR A 24 -6.21 -1.59 0.90
C TYR A 24 -7.72 -1.71 0.78
N LYS A 25 -8.28 -1.12 -0.27
CA LYS A 25 -9.66 -1.37 -0.67
C LYS A 25 -9.77 -2.79 -1.21
N LYS A 26 -10.97 -3.40 -1.12
CA LYS A 26 -11.22 -4.76 -1.59
C LYS A 26 -10.70 -5.02 -3.01
N GLY A 27 -10.99 -4.12 -3.95
CA GLY A 27 -10.54 -4.28 -5.34
C GLY A 27 -9.03 -4.30 -5.48
N GLN A 28 -8.32 -3.44 -4.72
CA GLN A 28 -6.85 -3.42 -4.72
C GLN A 28 -6.27 -4.69 -4.11
N LEU A 29 -6.91 -5.23 -3.07
CA LEU A 29 -6.48 -6.46 -2.42
C LEU A 29 -6.64 -7.65 -3.34
N ILE A 30 -7.82 -7.80 -3.98
CA ILE A 30 -8.09 -8.85 -4.96
C ILE A 30 -7.08 -8.77 -6.12
N LEU A 31 -6.86 -7.59 -6.67
CA LEU A 31 -5.92 -7.38 -7.78
C LEU A 31 -4.48 -7.74 -7.37
N SER A 32 -4.06 -7.35 -6.18
CA SER A 32 -2.74 -7.65 -5.60
C SER A 32 -2.54 -9.17 -5.43
N GLN A 33 -3.52 -9.86 -4.87
CA GLN A 33 -3.49 -11.30 -4.68
C GLN A 33 -3.52 -12.04 -6.03
N THR A 34 -4.37 -11.61 -6.96
CA THR A 34 -4.46 -12.20 -8.30
C THR A 34 -3.13 -12.05 -9.06
N LEU A 35 -2.49 -10.90 -8.98
CA LEU A 35 -1.19 -10.69 -9.61
C LEU A 35 -0.11 -11.61 -9.01
N GLY A 36 -0.09 -11.72 -7.68
CA GLY A 36 0.82 -12.63 -6.98
C GLY A 36 0.63 -14.10 -7.36
N THR A 37 -0.63 -14.56 -7.46
CA THR A 37 -0.94 -15.94 -7.84
C THR A 37 -0.61 -16.22 -9.31
N ILE A 38 -0.87 -15.30 -10.24
CA ILE A 38 -0.49 -15.46 -11.65
C ILE A 38 1.02 -15.66 -11.79
N ILE A 39 1.82 -14.85 -11.09
CA ILE A 39 3.28 -14.97 -11.13
C ILE A 39 3.74 -16.30 -10.50
N ALA A 40 3.15 -16.71 -9.37
CA ALA A 40 3.46 -17.98 -8.74
C ALA A 40 3.13 -19.17 -9.67
N ASN A 41 1.98 -19.13 -10.35
CA ASN A 41 1.57 -20.14 -11.31
C ASN A 41 2.51 -20.20 -12.52
N ALA A 42 2.93 -19.03 -13.04
CA ALA A 42 3.87 -18.95 -14.16
C ALA A 42 5.25 -19.55 -13.79
N LEU A 43 5.78 -19.23 -12.61
CA LEU A 43 7.03 -19.79 -12.13
C LEU A 43 6.93 -21.30 -11.90
N MET A 44 5.84 -21.76 -11.31
CA MET A 44 5.62 -23.19 -11.13
C MET A 44 5.52 -23.93 -12.47
N TYR A 45 4.87 -23.31 -13.45
CA TYR A 45 4.79 -23.88 -14.80
C TYR A 45 6.16 -23.99 -15.47
N ILE A 46 7.01 -22.96 -15.37
CA ILE A 46 8.40 -22.98 -15.85
C ILE A 46 9.19 -24.11 -15.16
N GLN A 47 9.02 -24.24 -13.85
CA GLN A 47 9.72 -25.28 -13.07
C GLN A 47 9.27 -26.69 -13.50
N ILE A 48 7.98 -26.89 -13.77
CA ILE A 48 7.45 -28.17 -14.29
C ILE A 48 8.07 -28.49 -15.65
N ILE A 49 8.16 -27.52 -16.56
CA ILE A 49 8.80 -27.70 -17.88
C ILE A 49 10.25 -28.14 -17.72
N MET A 50 11.00 -27.50 -16.83
CA MET A 50 12.41 -27.83 -16.58
C MET A 50 12.59 -29.25 -16.05
N VAL A 51 11.69 -29.72 -15.19
CA VAL A 51 11.75 -31.06 -14.61
C VAL A 51 11.29 -32.14 -15.61
N VAL A 52 10.26 -31.86 -16.38
CA VAL A 52 9.68 -32.83 -17.35
C VAL A 52 10.53 -32.90 -18.63
N GLY A 53 11.33 -31.89 -18.95
CA GLY A 53 12.23 -31.84 -20.10
C GLY A 53 11.50 -31.79 -21.46
N ARG A 54 10.22 -31.54 -21.49
CA ARG A 54 9.43 -31.41 -22.72
C ARG A 54 8.65 -30.10 -22.69
N PHE A 55 8.64 -29.39 -23.79
CA PHE A 55 7.85 -28.18 -23.95
C PHE A 55 6.38 -28.57 -24.21
N PRO A 56 5.47 -28.51 -23.23
CA PRO A 56 4.13 -29.02 -23.39
C PRO A 56 3.19 -27.87 -23.79
N PHE A 57 3.24 -27.42 -25.03
CA PHE A 57 2.24 -26.48 -25.54
C PHE A 57 0.77 -26.93 -25.29
N PRO A 58 0.43 -28.25 -25.37
CA PRO A 58 -0.93 -28.68 -25.01
C PRO A 58 -1.25 -28.55 -23.52
N THR A 59 -0.26 -28.34 -22.66
CA THR A 59 -0.44 -28.36 -21.19
C THR A 59 -0.59 -26.93 -20.59
N ILE A 60 -0.68 -25.87 -21.41
CA ILE A 60 -1.00 -24.51 -20.94
C ILE A 60 -2.43 -24.45 -20.37
N TRP A 61 -3.35 -25.22 -20.93
CA TRP A 61 -4.75 -25.21 -20.54
C TRP A 61 -4.99 -25.51 -19.05
N PRO A 62 -4.40 -26.52 -18.42
CA PRO A 62 -4.53 -26.75 -16.99
C PRO A 62 -4.04 -25.57 -16.15
N MET A 63 -2.98 -24.88 -16.56
CA MET A 63 -2.48 -23.68 -15.87
C MET A 63 -3.51 -22.55 -15.92
N LEU A 64 -4.16 -22.32 -17.07
CA LEU A 64 -5.21 -21.30 -17.20
C LEU A 64 -6.42 -21.65 -16.33
N VAL A 65 -6.85 -22.91 -16.33
CA VAL A 65 -7.95 -23.38 -15.49
C VAL A 65 -7.61 -23.21 -14.00
N MET A 66 -6.39 -23.54 -13.60
CA MET A 66 -5.93 -23.36 -12.23
C MET A 66 -5.91 -21.89 -11.82
N SER A 67 -5.40 -20.98 -12.69
CA SER A 67 -5.42 -19.54 -12.44
C SER A 67 -6.84 -18.97 -12.34
N ALA A 68 -7.77 -19.49 -13.13
CA ALA A 68 -9.19 -19.12 -13.03
C ALA A 68 -9.81 -19.60 -11.71
N ALA A 69 -9.50 -20.84 -11.29
CA ALA A 69 -9.94 -21.37 -10.01
C ALA A 69 -9.38 -20.58 -8.84
N ASP A 70 -8.09 -20.20 -8.87
CA ASP A 70 -7.46 -19.34 -7.86
C ASP A 70 -8.18 -18.00 -7.74
N LEU A 71 -8.59 -17.40 -8.84
CA LEU A 71 -9.31 -16.13 -8.83
C LEU A 71 -10.66 -16.28 -8.10
N VAL A 72 -11.39 -17.37 -8.35
CA VAL A 72 -12.65 -17.67 -7.63
C VAL A 72 -12.38 -17.84 -6.14
N VAL A 73 -11.35 -18.60 -5.77
CA VAL A 73 -10.95 -18.84 -4.38
C VAL A 73 -10.57 -17.53 -3.70
N ILE A 74 -9.79 -16.67 -4.37
CA ILE A 74 -9.42 -15.33 -3.87
C ILE A 74 -10.67 -14.48 -3.60
N MET A 75 -11.64 -14.47 -4.52
CA MET A 75 -12.89 -13.74 -4.31
C MET A 75 -13.67 -14.24 -3.10
N LEU A 76 -13.80 -15.56 -2.96
CA LEU A 76 -14.50 -16.18 -1.83
C LEU A 76 -13.79 -15.89 -0.50
N ILE A 77 -12.48 -16.05 -0.44
CA ILE A 77 -11.68 -15.75 0.77
C ILE A 77 -11.84 -14.28 1.15
N ASN A 78 -11.78 -13.36 0.19
CA ASN A 78 -11.93 -11.94 0.49
C ASN A 78 -13.34 -11.58 1.00
N GLN A 79 -14.39 -12.22 0.48
CA GLN A 79 -15.74 -12.03 1.00
C GLN A 79 -15.90 -12.54 2.44
N LEU A 80 -15.37 -13.73 2.73
CA LEU A 80 -15.39 -14.30 4.09
C LEU A 80 -14.55 -13.49 5.07
N SER A 81 -13.33 -13.13 4.65
CA SER A 81 -12.40 -12.32 5.46
C SER A 81 -12.98 -10.97 5.84
N ASP A 82 -13.72 -10.32 4.93
CA ASP A 82 -14.38 -9.05 5.21
C ASP A 82 -15.42 -9.14 6.34
N GLY A 83 -16.21 -10.22 6.34
CA GLY A 83 -17.20 -10.46 7.39
C GLY A 83 -16.55 -10.66 8.77
N ILE A 84 -15.48 -11.45 8.80
CA ILE A 84 -14.71 -11.73 10.02
C ILE A 84 -13.98 -10.45 10.48
N PHE A 85 -13.32 -9.75 9.55
CA PHE A 85 -12.54 -8.55 9.86
C PHE A 85 -13.40 -7.44 10.47
N LYS A 86 -14.60 -7.19 9.93
CA LYS A 86 -15.55 -6.21 10.47
C LYS A 86 -16.07 -6.57 11.88
N LYS A 87 -16.18 -7.85 12.19
CA LYS A 87 -16.56 -8.30 13.54
C LYS A 87 -15.42 -8.16 14.54
N MET A 88 -14.18 -8.47 14.12
CA MET A 88 -13.01 -8.41 14.99
C MET A 88 -12.47 -6.99 15.19
N PHE A 89 -12.59 -6.14 14.18
CA PHE A 89 -12.08 -4.77 14.19
C PHE A 89 -13.21 -3.77 13.86
N PRO A 90 -14.00 -3.39 14.87
CA PRO A 90 -15.03 -2.39 14.67
C PRO A 90 -14.42 -1.05 14.21
N PRO A 91 -15.17 -0.24 13.45
CA PRO A 91 -14.68 1.03 12.96
C PRO A 91 -14.31 1.95 14.11
N LYS A 92 -13.12 2.59 13.98
CA LYS A 92 -12.58 3.45 15.03
C LYS A 92 -13.31 4.79 15.08
N ARG A 93 -13.56 5.26 16.29
CA ARG A 93 -14.12 6.59 16.53
C ARG A 93 -13.06 7.64 16.22
N LEU A 94 -13.32 8.43 15.18
CA LEU A 94 -12.41 9.42 14.63
C LEU A 94 -12.84 10.83 15.03
N LEU A 95 -11.94 11.59 15.66
CA LEU A 95 -12.05 13.03 15.80
C LEU A 95 -11.40 13.69 14.57
N LEU A 96 -12.19 14.46 13.83
CA LEU A 96 -11.70 15.22 12.68
C LEU A 96 -11.44 16.67 13.12
N ILE A 97 -10.19 17.11 13.01
CA ILE A 97 -9.80 18.51 13.21
C ILE A 97 -9.39 19.06 11.86
N CYS A 98 -10.16 20.00 11.35
CA CYS A 98 -9.88 20.61 10.05
C CYS A 98 -10.38 22.05 9.98
N ASP A 99 -9.87 22.79 9.02
CA ASP A 99 -10.48 24.05 8.63
C ASP A 99 -11.88 23.78 8.04
N MET A 100 -12.85 24.59 8.45
CA MET A 100 -14.27 24.44 8.07
C MET A 100 -14.49 24.45 6.56
N ALA A 101 -13.61 25.13 5.80
CA ALA A 101 -13.64 25.15 4.34
C ALA A 101 -13.48 23.74 3.71
N TYR A 102 -12.76 22.84 4.37
CA TYR A 102 -12.46 21.50 3.86
C TYR A 102 -13.35 20.39 4.45
N LYS A 103 -14.18 20.71 5.44
CA LYS A 103 -14.99 19.77 6.22
C LYS A 103 -15.83 18.83 5.34
N GLU A 104 -16.63 19.38 4.45
CA GLU A 104 -17.55 18.58 3.62
C GLU A 104 -16.80 17.63 2.68
N ASN A 105 -15.73 18.12 2.07
CA ASN A 105 -14.87 17.30 1.19
C ASN A 105 -14.24 16.13 1.93
N LEU A 106 -13.75 16.37 3.14
CA LEU A 106 -13.13 15.34 3.97
C LEU A 106 -14.15 14.31 4.45
N ILE A 107 -15.31 14.74 4.94
CA ILE A 107 -16.40 13.84 5.35
C ILE A 107 -16.84 12.97 4.15
N ARG A 108 -16.96 13.54 2.96
CA ARG A 108 -17.31 12.80 1.74
C ARG A 108 -16.23 11.77 1.38
N LYS A 109 -14.94 12.10 1.51
CA LYS A 109 -13.84 11.14 1.28
C LYS A 109 -13.81 10.03 2.33
N LEU A 110 -14.04 10.37 3.60
CA LEU A 110 -14.07 9.41 4.71
C LEU A 110 -15.32 8.51 4.66
N SER A 111 -16.44 9.01 4.14
CA SER A 111 -17.66 8.21 3.96
C SER A 111 -17.46 7.03 3.01
N GLY A 112 -16.45 7.08 2.13
CA GLY A 112 -16.03 5.95 1.30
C GLY A 112 -15.29 4.82 2.06
N ARG A 113 -14.95 5.02 3.33
CA ARG A 113 -14.23 4.07 4.20
C ARG A 113 -14.88 3.95 5.58
N LYS A 114 -16.20 3.87 5.63
CA LYS A 114 -16.99 3.64 6.86
C LYS A 114 -16.66 2.31 7.55
N ASP A 115 -16.03 1.41 6.81
CA ASP A 115 -15.50 0.14 7.31
C ASP A 115 -14.35 0.32 8.33
N LEU A 116 -13.59 1.40 8.22
CA LEU A 116 -12.43 1.66 9.09
C LEU A 116 -12.66 2.77 10.10
N TYR A 117 -13.43 3.79 9.75
CA TYR A 117 -13.57 5.02 10.52
C TYR A 117 -15.02 5.47 10.65
N THR A 118 -15.40 5.83 11.87
CA THR A 118 -16.65 6.54 12.14
C THR A 118 -16.29 7.92 12.66
N VAL A 119 -16.58 8.96 11.89
CA VAL A 119 -16.37 10.35 12.34
C VAL A 119 -17.37 10.64 13.44
N THR A 120 -16.90 10.74 14.68
CA THR A 120 -17.72 11.01 15.86
C THR A 120 -17.95 12.51 16.02
N ARG A 121 -16.90 13.29 15.86
CA ARG A 121 -16.94 14.75 16.01
C ARG A 121 -16.03 15.41 14.98
N CYS A 122 -16.40 16.64 14.63
CA CYS A 122 -15.60 17.50 13.79
C CYS A 122 -15.42 18.84 14.50
N VAL A 123 -14.16 19.20 14.76
CA VAL A 123 -13.80 20.42 15.48
C VAL A 123 -13.01 21.32 14.54
N SER A 124 -13.21 22.64 14.70
CA SER A 124 -12.48 23.62 13.90
C SER A 124 -10.99 23.69 14.28
N ALA A 125 -10.11 23.80 13.29
CA ALA A 125 -8.69 24.03 13.49
C ALA A 125 -8.39 25.38 14.22
N ALA A 126 -9.35 26.32 14.20
CA ALA A 126 -9.21 27.61 14.86
C ALA A 126 -9.35 27.54 16.40
N GLU A 127 -9.90 26.45 16.94
CA GLU A 127 -10.08 26.28 18.38
C GLU A 127 -8.74 26.28 19.14
N PRO A 128 -8.75 26.71 20.44
CA PRO A 128 -7.57 26.68 21.28
C PRO A 128 -7.02 25.27 21.47
N LEU A 129 -5.71 25.13 21.56
CA LEU A 129 -5.02 23.85 21.69
C LEU A 129 -5.50 23.02 22.89
N VAL A 130 -5.75 23.67 24.03
CA VAL A 130 -6.23 23.01 25.26
C VAL A 130 -7.59 22.33 25.03
N LYS A 131 -8.50 22.98 24.33
CA LYS A 131 -9.82 22.45 24.01
C LYS A 131 -9.70 21.25 23.05
N LEU A 132 -8.84 21.37 22.03
CA LEU A 132 -8.55 20.27 21.10
C LEU A 132 -8.00 19.05 21.81
N GLN A 133 -7.10 19.23 22.77
CA GLN A 133 -6.52 18.15 23.57
C GLN A 133 -7.55 17.46 24.48
N GLN A 134 -8.53 18.19 25.00
CA GLN A 134 -9.61 17.62 25.81
C GLN A 134 -10.55 16.75 24.98
N GLU A 135 -10.93 17.21 23.78
CA GLU A 135 -11.81 16.47 22.88
C GLU A 135 -11.21 15.14 22.37
N VAL A 136 -9.88 15.01 22.39
CA VAL A 136 -9.17 13.80 21.94
C VAL A 136 -9.37 12.63 22.89
N GLN A 137 -9.59 12.87 24.19
CA GLN A 137 -9.62 11.81 25.21
C GLN A 137 -10.72 10.78 24.99
N ASP A 138 -11.81 11.15 24.31
CA ASP A 138 -12.94 10.27 24.04
C ASP A 138 -12.88 9.54 22.69
N CYS A 139 -11.79 9.69 21.93
CA CYS A 139 -11.66 9.17 20.58
C CYS A 139 -10.53 8.15 20.44
N ASP A 140 -10.73 7.16 19.55
CA ASP A 140 -9.73 6.10 19.30
C ASP A 140 -8.62 6.58 18.34
N ALA A 141 -8.93 7.61 17.54
CA ALA A 141 -8.02 8.18 16.56
C ALA A 141 -8.37 9.64 16.25
N MET A 142 -7.36 10.40 15.85
CA MET A 142 -7.49 11.78 15.41
C MET A 142 -7.01 11.95 13.98
N MET A 143 -7.67 12.80 13.21
CA MET A 143 -7.24 13.19 11.86
C MET A 143 -7.09 14.70 11.79
N LEU A 144 -5.90 15.14 11.36
CA LEU A 144 -5.55 16.55 11.20
C LEU A 144 -5.47 16.91 9.72
N TYR A 145 -6.11 18.02 9.36
CA TYR A 145 -6.06 18.55 8.00
C TYR A 145 -6.10 20.08 7.99
N GLY A 146 -5.10 20.72 7.35
CA GLY A 146 -5.07 22.17 7.18
C GLY A 146 -4.88 22.95 8.48
N LEU A 147 -4.10 22.42 9.42
CA LEU A 147 -3.71 23.11 10.64
C LEU A 147 -2.42 23.88 10.42
N GLU A 148 -2.27 24.97 11.17
CA GLU A 148 -1.00 25.66 11.32
C GLU A 148 0.09 24.72 11.87
N GLU A 149 1.31 24.82 11.35
CA GLU A 149 2.41 23.89 11.62
C GLU A 149 2.69 23.73 13.13
N GLN A 150 2.69 24.80 13.87
CA GLN A 150 2.96 24.78 15.32
C GLN A 150 1.88 23.99 16.07
N LYS A 151 0.60 24.30 15.82
CA LYS A 151 -0.54 23.57 16.42
C LYS A 151 -0.55 22.09 16.01
N ARG A 152 -0.23 21.80 14.75
CA ARG A 152 -0.11 20.44 14.22
C ARG A 152 0.94 19.64 15.00
N ASN A 153 2.16 20.23 15.17
CA ASN A 153 3.26 19.59 15.86
C ASN A 153 2.95 19.32 17.34
N ASP A 154 2.30 20.27 18.01
CA ASP A 154 1.92 20.11 19.42
C ASP A 154 0.85 19.02 19.61
N LEU A 155 -0.14 18.95 18.72
CA LEU A 155 -1.14 17.88 18.73
C LEU A 155 -0.53 16.51 18.40
N VAL A 156 0.43 16.44 17.48
CA VAL A 156 1.15 15.20 17.15
C VAL A 156 1.92 14.69 18.37
N LYS A 157 2.67 15.58 19.05
CA LYS A 157 3.39 15.22 20.29
C LYS A 157 2.44 14.72 21.37
N PHE A 158 1.37 15.46 21.63
CA PHE A 158 0.36 15.09 22.63
C PHE A 158 -0.26 13.72 22.35
N CYS A 159 -0.64 13.45 21.11
CA CYS A 159 -1.21 12.15 20.75
C CYS A 159 -0.20 11.02 20.83
N TYR A 160 1.05 11.28 20.47
CA TYR A 160 2.13 10.30 20.61
C TYR A 160 2.37 9.93 22.07
N GLU A 161 2.43 10.89 22.97
CA GLU A 161 2.58 10.67 24.42
C GLU A 161 1.40 9.88 25.02
N LYS A 162 0.20 10.12 24.53
CA LYS A 162 -1.02 9.42 24.96
C LYS A 162 -1.29 8.12 24.22
N SER A 163 -0.41 7.69 23.31
CA SER A 163 -0.59 6.50 22.46
C SER A 163 -1.89 6.51 21.64
N ILE A 164 -2.39 7.69 21.28
CA ILE A 164 -3.57 7.87 20.44
C ILE A 164 -3.13 7.88 18.98
N ARG A 165 -3.87 7.15 18.13
CA ARG A 165 -3.57 7.12 16.69
C ARG A 165 -3.85 8.46 16.05
N ILE A 166 -2.88 8.96 15.29
CA ILE A 166 -3.03 10.21 14.57
C ILE A 166 -2.81 10.01 13.08
N TYR A 167 -3.70 10.61 12.28
CA TYR A 167 -3.60 10.70 10.83
C TYR A 167 -3.36 12.16 10.46
N VAL A 168 -2.23 12.44 9.87
CA VAL A 168 -1.85 13.79 9.46
C VAL A 168 -1.80 13.84 7.94
N ALA A 169 -2.44 14.82 7.34
CA ALA A 169 -2.25 15.10 5.92
C ALA A 169 -0.85 15.71 5.73
N PRO A 170 0.05 15.06 4.97
CA PRO A 170 1.39 15.59 4.79
C PRO A 170 1.36 16.86 3.95
N GLU A 171 2.17 17.83 4.32
CA GLU A 171 2.47 19.00 3.51
C GLU A 171 3.60 18.71 2.51
N ILE A 172 3.82 19.61 1.57
CA ILE A 172 4.86 19.44 0.55
C ILE A 172 6.24 19.33 1.21
N SER A 173 6.49 20.12 2.26
CA SER A 173 7.70 20.04 3.08
C SER A 173 7.93 18.66 3.69
N ASP A 174 6.88 18.06 4.24
CA ASP A 174 6.94 16.71 4.85
C ASP A 174 7.28 15.64 3.80
N LEU A 175 6.70 15.77 2.61
CA LEU A 175 6.96 14.84 1.49
C LEU A 175 8.41 14.97 0.99
N LEU A 176 8.93 16.20 0.91
CA LEU A 176 10.31 16.45 0.50
C LEU A 176 11.30 15.91 1.55
N LEU A 177 11.04 16.16 2.84
CA LEU A 177 11.88 15.68 3.95
C LEU A 177 11.90 14.14 4.02
N ARG A 178 10.81 13.47 3.64
CA ARG A 178 10.75 12.01 3.59
C ARG A 178 11.72 11.41 2.56
N GLY A 179 11.99 12.13 1.47
CA GLY A 179 12.93 11.73 0.42
C GLY A 179 14.37 12.23 0.65
N ALA A 180 14.64 12.92 1.77
CA ALA A 180 15.95 13.47 2.05
C ALA A 180 16.97 12.41 2.48
N ASP A 181 18.20 12.57 2.02
CA ASP A 181 19.33 11.75 2.45
C ASP A 181 19.74 12.14 3.88
N ARG A 182 19.98 11.15 4.72
CA ARG A 182 20.50 11.39 6.08
C ARG A 182 22.01 11.56 6.01
N VAL A 183 22.48 12.75 6.39
CA VAL A 183 23.90 13.06 6.48
C VAL A 183 24.25 13.27 7.95
N HIS A 184 25.20 12.49 8.44
CA HIS A 184 25.73 12.67 9.79
C HIS A 184 26.92 13.60 9.73
N SER A 185 26.81 14.75 10.42
CA SER A 185 27.92 15.64 10.65
C SER A 185 28.13 15.74 12.15
N PHE A 186 29.20 15.11 12.65
CA PHE A 186 29.43 14.87 14.07
C PHE A 186 28.24 14.17 14.73
N ASP A 187 27.76 14.66 15.87
CA ASP A 187 26.63 14.05 16.62
C ASP A 187 25.25 14.53 16.18
N THR A 188 25.17 15.38 15.14
CA THR A 188 23.89 15.95 14.70
C THR A 188 23.50 15.35 13.35
N PRO A 189 22.33 14.69 13.24
CA PRO A 189 21.80 14.22 11.97
C PRO A 189 21.21 15.39 11.18
N PHE A 190 21.66 15.58 9.94
CA PHE A 190 21.10 16.52 8.99
C PHE A 190 20.34 15.80 7.88
N LEU A 191 19.29 16.45 7.39
CA LEU A 191 18.54 15.98 6.22
C LEU A 191 18.96 16.79 5.01
N LEU A 192 19.60 16.14 4.05
CA LEU A 192 20.06 16.75 2.82
C LEU A 192 18.99 16.62 1.74
N LEU A 193 18.36 17.72 1.39
CA LEU A 193 17.46 17.83 0.25
C LEU A 193 18.26 18.19 -0.99
N ARG A 194 18.25 17.33 -1.99
CA ARG A 194 18.84 17.62 -3.31
C ARG A 194 17.74 17.56 -4.36
N ASN A 195 17.67 18.60 -5.17
CA ASN A 195 16.92 18.56 -6.42
C ASN A 195 17.82 18.00 -7.54
N SER A 196 18.52 16.93 -7.23
CA SER A 196 19.30 16.18 -8.21
C SER A 196 18.38 15.10 -8.75
N GLY A 197 17.99 15.18 -9.99
CA GLY A 197 17.20 14.14 -10.66
C GLY A 197 17.69 12.71 -10.34
N ILE A 198 17.43 11.77 -11.18
CA ILE A 198 17.82 10.37 -10.99
C ILE A 198 19.32 10.28 -10.80
N SER A 199 19.81 9.66 -9.69
CA SER A 199 21.23 9.45 -9.42
C SER A 199 21.89 8.63 -10.55
N PHE A 200 23.21 8.71 -10.69
CA PHE A 200 23.92 7.95 -11.71
C PHE A 200 23.64 6.45 -11.58
N GLU A 201 23.65 5.91 -10.38
CA GLU A 201 23.36 4.49 -10.11
C GLU A 201 21.94 4.11 -10.53
N GLN A 202 20.95 4.93 -10.19
CA GLN A 202 19.55 4.73 -10.61
C GLN A 202 19.41 4.81 -12.13
N ARG A 203 20.16 5.68 -12.80
CA ARG A 203 20.18 5.81 -14.27
C ARG A 203 20.76 4.57 -14.92
N VAL A 204 21.88 4.05 -14.39
CA VAL A 204 22.49 2.82 -14.88
C VAL A 204 21.53 1.65 -14.66
N MET A 205 20.97 1.51 -13.46
CA MET A 205 20.01 0.44 -13.15
C MET A 205 18.77 0.50 -14.07
N LYS A 206 18.19 1.69 -14.26
CA LYS A 206 17.09 1.89 -15.20
C LYS A 206 17.47 1.45 -16.60
N ARG A 207 18.64 1.89 -17.12
CA ARG A 207 19.09 1.55 -18.48
C ARG A 207 19.29 0.04 -18.65
N THR A 208 19.86 -0.60 -17.63
CA THR A 208 20.06 -2.06 -17.63
C THR A 208 18.71 -2.78 -17.66
N MET A 209 17.76 -2.37 -16.85
CA MET A 209 16.39 -2.91 -16.86
C MET A 209 15.70 -2.69 -18.22
N ASP A 210 15.80 -1.50 -18.79
CA ASP A 210 15.24 -1.20 -20.11
C ASP A 210 15.81 -2.11 -21.21
N VAL A 211 17.14 -2.36 -21.20
CA VAL A 211 17.81 -3.22 -22.18
C VAL A 211 17.39 -4.68 -21.98
N ILE A 212 17.35 -5.17 -20.75
CA ILE A 212 16.91 -6.55 -20.44
C ILE A 212 15.47 -6.77 -20.88
N ILE A 213 14.56 -5.87 -20.50
CA ILE A 213 13.14 -5.99 -20.82
C ILE A 213 12.93 -5.90 -22.34
N SER A 214 13.56 -4.93 -23.01
CA SER A 214 13.44 -4.79 -24.46
C SER A 214 14.02 -5.99 -25.20
N GLY A 215 15.15 -6.52 -24.75
CA GLY A 215 15.75 -7.74 -25.32
C GLY A 215 14.85 -8.96 -25.17
N CYS A 216 14.26 -9.17 -23.99
CA CYS A 216 13.30 -10.25 -23.76
C CYS A 216 12.04 -10.07 -24.62
N MET A 217 11.51 -8.86 -24.73
CA MET A 217 10.36 -8.56 -25.56
C MET A 217 10.64 -8.83 -27.05
N LEU A 218 11.84 -8.49 -27.51
CA LEU A 218 12.28 -8.70 -28.89
C LEU A 218 12.44 -10.19 -29.21
N LEU A 219 12.97 -10.99 -28.26
CA LEU A 219 13.03 -12.43 -28.39
C LEU A 219 11.64 -13.08 -28.47
N VAL A 220 10.69 -12.62 -27.66
CA VAL A 220 9.32 -13.13 -27.68
C VAL A 220 8.58 -12.68 -28.96
N ALA A 221 8.80 -11.47 -29.43
CA ALA A 221 8.16 -10.92 -30.62
C ALA A 221 8.77 -11.44 -31.93
N SER A 222 10.05 -11.86 -31.91
CA SER A 222 10.76 -12.26 -33.13
C SER A 222 10.07 -13.38 -33.95
N PRO A 223 9.53 -14.46 -33.37
CA PRO A 223 8.81 -15.48 -34.14
C PRO A 223 7.52 -14.95 -34.79
N PHE A 224 6.88 -13.96 -34.19
CA PHE A 224 5.66 -13.36 -34.75
C PHE A 224 5.95 -12.33 -35.85
N MET A 225 7.16 -11.77 -35.88
CA MET A 225 7.61 -10.84 -36.93
C MET A 225 8.19 -11.55 -38.15
N LEU A 226 8.55 -12.83 -38.04
CA LEU A 226 9.08 -13.65 -39.12
C LEU A 226 8.02 -14.48 -39.87
N LEU A 227 6.80 -14.48 -39.35
CA LEU A 227 5.60 -15.07 -39.94
C LEU A 227 4.85 -14.01 -40.80
#